data_a9bdbad2d078a684770ee9ece4ac4b99
#
_entry.id   a9bdbad2d078a684770ee9ece4ac4b99
#
_cell.length_a   1.000
_cell.length_b   1.000
_cell.length_c   1.000
_cell.angle_alpha   90.00
_cell.angle_beta   90.00
_cell.angle_gamma   90.00
#
_symmetry.space_group_name_H-M   'P 1'
#
loop_
_entity.id
_entity.type
_entity.pdbx_description
1 polymer ?
#
loop_
_entity_poly.entity_id
_entity_poly.type
_entity_poly.pdbx_seq_one_letter_code
_entity_poly.pdbx_strand_id
1 'polypeptide(L)'
;MNTWERLWRTAGIQFVGLTILAYFSYGDLPRMAAPADAVASFYHGDRLRLLIASIFSGLAVLNLMWFAAALRTTLADAGYDGWGAAATASSAAVGALAFVLIAIGAALTYSTAAELNVVAWTCGVLSSFPRAMLIMSSAFGLWRAKLISNALFTAGVAVVILGVLGGTTWAHEGLWAPDGAYSRLILPVLSLVWVLVVSRVLLTRAPATRAGW
;
A
#
# COMPACT_ATOMS: atom_id res chain seq x y z
N MET A 1 5.29 -17.47 21.50
CA MET A 1 4.40 -16.76 20.55
C MET A 1 3.20 -17.65 20.31
N ASN A 2 1.99 -17.20 20.67
CA ASN A 2 0.76 -17.96 20.42
C ASN A 2 0.31 -17.83 18.94
N THR A 3 -0.68 -18.64 18.54
CA THR A 3 -1.16 -18.68 17.13
C THR A 3 -1.70 -17.33 16.65
N TRP A 4 -2.39 -16.59 17.55
CA TRP A 4 -2.91 -15.26 17.24
C TRP A 4 -1.81 -14.24 17.00
N GLU A 5 -0.76 -14.26 17.81
CA GLU A 5 0.37 -13.37 17.65
C GLU A 5 1.12 -13.62 16.33
N ARG A 6 1.19 -14.85 15.86
CA ARG A 6 1.73 -15.17 14.53
C ARG A 6 0.84 -14.64 13.43
N LEU A 7 -0.47 -14.82 13.53
CA LEU A 7 -1.42 -14.38 12.49
C LEU A 7 -1.34 -12.88 12.20
N TRP A 8 -1.38 -12.04 13.23
CA TRP A 8 -1.38 -10.61 12.98
C TRP A 8 0.01 -10.06 12.61
N ARG A 9 1.11 -10.72 13.05
CA ARG A 9 2.46 -10.38 12.60
C ARG A 9 2.74 -10.79 11.15
N THR A 10 1.99 -11.74 10.59
CA THR A 10 2.05 -12.11 9.16
C THR A 10 1.17 -11.22 8.27
N ALA A 11 0.39 -10.30 8.84
CA ALA A 11 -0.55 -9.47 8.09
C ALA A 11 0.11 -8.68 6.95
N GLY A 12 1.36 -8.23 7.11
CA GLY A 12 2.09 -7.57 6.03
C GLY A 12 2.41 -8.51 4.86
N ILE A 13 2.68 -9.79 5.11
CA ILE A 13 2.89 -10.79 4.05
C ILE A 13 1.55 -11.05 3.34
N GLN A 14 0.46 -11.18 4.10
CA GLN A 14 -0.88 -11.36 3.55
C GLN A 14 -1.32 -10.15 2.72
N PHE A 15 -1.03 -8.92 3.18
CA PHE A 15 -1.24 -7.70 2.42
C PHE A 15 -0.57 -7.77 1.05
N VAL A 16 0.73 -8.13 1.01
CA VAL A 16 1.48 -8.21 -0.25
C VAL A 16 0.89 -9.28 -1.16
N GLY A 17 0.61 -10.48 -0.65
CA GLY A 17 0.01 -11.55 -1.43
C GLY A 17 -1.35 -11.16 -2.04
N LEU A 18 -2.24 -10.57 -1.23
CA LEU A 18 -3.55 -10.12 -1.69
C LEU A 18 -3.46 -8.96 -2.69
N THR A 19 -2.50 -8.04 -2.50
CA THR A 19 -2.26 -6.94 -3.46
C THR A 19 -1.80 -7.48 -4.81
N ILE A 20 -0.91 -8.48 -4.82
CA ILE A 20 -0.46 -9.14 -6.05
C ILE A 20 -1.62 -9.86 -6.73
N LEU A 21 -2.45 -10.61 -5.98
CA LEU A 21 -3.65 -11.25 -6.52
C LEU A 21 -4.63 -10.24 -7.11
N ALA A 22 -4.86 -9.12 -6.41
CA ALA A 22 -5.71 -8.05 -6.91
C ALA A 22 -5.15 -7.47 -8.22
N TYR A 23 -3.86 -7.16 -8.26
CA TYR A 23 -3.19 -6.60 -9.44
C TYR A 23 -3.37 -7.49 -10.68
N PHE A 24 -3.10 -8.79 -10.55
CA PHE A 24 -3.29 -9.74 -11.66
C PHE A 24 -4.76 -9.93 -12.02
N SER A 25 -5.65 -9.84 -11.05
CA SER A 25 -7.10 -9.93 -11.29
C SER A 25 -7.63 -8.68 -12.00
N TYR A 26 -7.13 -7.48 -11.70
CA TYR A 26 -7.51 -6.27 -12.44
C TYR A 26 -7.04 -6.31 -13.89
N GLY A 27 -5.85 -6.83 -14.15
CA GLY A 27 -5.23 -6.79 -15.48
C GLY A 27 -4.73 -5.38 -15.85
N ASP A 28 -4.60 -5.12 -17.17
CA ASP A 28 -4.11 -3.84 -17.68
C ASP A 28 -5.20 -2.76 -17.59
N LEU A 29 -5.09 -1.91 -16.59
CA LEU A 29 -6.00 -0.77 -16.40
C LEU A 29 -5.90 0.23 -17.56
N PRO A 30 -7.04 0.81 -18.00
CA PRO A 30 -7.04 1.87 -19.00
C PRO A 30 -6.12 3.02 -18.57
N ARG A 31 -5.39 3.60 -19.52
CA ARG A 31 -4.55 4.77 -19.28
C ARG A 31 -5.39 5.96 -18.81
N MET A 32 -4.74 6.93 -18.16
CA MET A 32 -5.42 8.13 -17.66
C MET A 32 -6.18 8.87 -18.76
N ALA A 33 -5.56 9.01 -19.94
CA ALA A 33 -6.12 9.67 -21.12
C ALA A 33 -6.83 8.70 -22.09
N ALA A 34 -7.22 7.49 -21.65
CA ALA A 34 -7.92 6.54 -22.50
C ALA A 34 -9.28 7.12 -22.94
N PRO A 35 -9.71 6.89 -24.20
CA PRO A 35 -11.00 7.32 -24.68
C PRO A 35 -12.14 6.61 -23.92
N ALA A 36 -13.31 7.26 -23.83
CA ALA A 36 -14.43 6.83 -23.02
C ALA A 36 -14.93 5.42 -23.37
N ASP A 37 -14.91 5.05 -24.63
CA ASP A 37 -15.30 3.73 -25.13
C ASP A 37 -14.32 2.62 -24.65
N ALA A 38 -13.01 2.92 -24.60
CA ALA A 38 -12.01 2.00 -24.08
C ALA A 38 -12.16 1.79 -22.56
N VAL A 39 -12.45 2.86 -21.81
CA VAL A 39 -12.73 2.78 -20.36
C VAL A 39 -14.00 1.94 -20.14
N ALA A 40 -15.09 2.26 -20.86
CA ALA A 40 -16.35 1.52 -20.75
C ALA A 40 -16.16 0.04 -21.11
N SER A 41 -15.47 -0.25 -22.20
CA SER A 41 -15.20 -1.64 -22.65
C SER A 41 -14.44 -2.45 -21.57
N PHE A 42 -13.44 -1.85 -20.92
CA PHE A 42 -12.68 -2.51 -19.85
C PHE A 42 -13.56 -2.82 -18.65
N TYR A 43 -14.32 -1.84 -18.15
CA TYR A 43 -15.09 -2.01 -16.90
C TYR A 43 -16.37 -2.81 -17.09
N HIS A 44 -17.00 -2.79 -18.27
CA HIS A 44 -18.23 -3.55 -18.55
C HIS A 44 -17.93 -4.96 -19.11
N GLY A 45 -16.76 -5.16 -19.73
CA GLY A 45 -16.44 -6.41 -20.43
C GLY A 45 -16.23 -7.61 -19.49
N ASP A 46 -15.69 -7.42 -18.32
CA ASP A 46 -15.45 -8.50 -17.33
C ASP A 46 -15.73 -8.04 -15.90
N ARG A 47 -16.97 -7.68 -15.66
CA ARG A 47 -17.43 -7.14 -14.38
C ARG A 47 -17.12 -8.07 -13.20
N LEU A 48 -17.32 -9.39 -13.34
CA LEU A 48 -17.10 -10.34 -12.25
C LEU A 48 -15.63 -10.33 -11.82
N ARG A 49 -14.70 -10.32 -12.76
CA ARG A 49 -13.26 -10.24 -12.49
C ARG A 49 -12.91 -9.00 -11.69
N LEU A 50 -13.44 -7.84 -12.08
CA LEU A 50 -13.19 -6.57 -11.40
C LEU A 50 -13.75 -6.55 -9.97
N LEU A 51 -14.93 -7.14 -9.75
CA LEU A 51 -15.50 -7.27 -8.41
C LEU A 51 -14.67 -8.20 -7.52
N ILE A 52 -14.17 -9.31 -8.06
CA ILE A 52 -13.25 -10.21 -7.33
C ILE A 52 -11.97 -9.49 -6.98
N ALA A 53 -11.37 -8.75 -7.93
CA ALA A 53 -10.20 -7.93 -7.69
C ALA A 53 -10.43 -6.88 -6.59
N SER A 54 -11.61 -6.28 -6.55
CA SER A 54 -12.02 -5.34 -5.51
C SER A 54 -12.10 -5.99 -4.13
N ILE A 55 -12.57 -7.25 -4.04
CA ILE A 55 -12.57 -8.01 -2.78
C ILE A 55 -11.13 -8.26 -2.31
N PHE A 56 -10.22 -8.72 -3.18
CA PHE A 56 -8.82 -8.92 -2.81
C PHE A 56 -8.16 -7.61 -2.37
N SER A 57 -8.45 -6.51 -3.06
CA SER A 57 -7.97 -5.17 -2.68
C SER A 57 -8.48 -4.76 -1.30
N GLY A 58 -9.76 -4.95 -1.01
CA GLY A 58 -10.34 -4.64 0.31
C GLY A 58 -9.71 -5.47 1.43
N LEU A 59 -9.53 -6.77 1.21
CA LEU A 59 -8.85 -7.66 2.16
C LEU A 59 -7.37 -7.27 2.34
N ALA A 60 -6.69 -6.83 1.28
CA ALA A 60 -5.34 -6.30 1.38
C ALA A 60 -5.29 -5.06 2.28
N VAL A 61 -6.22 -4.11 2.11
CA VAL A 61 -6.29 -2.91 2.96
C VAL A 61 -6.47 -3.27 4.44
N LEU A 62 -7.35 -4.21 4.77
CA LEU A 62 -7.53 -4.69 6.14
C LEU A 62 -6.23 -5.28 6.71
N ASN A 63 -5.52 -6.07 5.92
CA ASN A 63 -4.22 -6.62 6.33
C ASN A 63 -3.14 -5.55 6.50
N LEU A 64 -3.16 -4.46 5.71
CA LEU A 64 -2.27 -3.32 5.90
C LEU A 64 -2.52 -2.62 7.25
N MET A 65 -3.78 -2.48 7.66
CA MET A 65 -4.14 -1.91 8.96
C MET A 65 -3.67 -2.81 10.11
N TRP A 66 -3.83 -4.12 10.00
CA TRP A 66 -3.29 -5.08 10.97
C TRP A 66 -1.76 -5.06 11.04
N PHE A 67 -1.09 -4.96 9.89
CA PHE A 67 0.36 -4.79 9.84
C PHE A 67 0.82 -3.52 10.57
N ALA A 68 0.14 -2.39 10.37
CA ALA A 68 0.46 -1.14 11.07
C ALA A 68 0.21 -1.24 12.57
N ALA A 69 -0.83 -1.96 13.00
CA ALA A 69 -1.09 -2.24 14.41
C ALA A 69 0.01 -3.10 15.03
N ALA A 70 0.48 -4.14 14.33
CA ALA A 70 1.61 -4.96 14.76
C ALA A 70 2.90 -4.14 14.91
N LEU A 71 3.17 -3.28 13.95
CA LEU A 71 4.31 -2.37 13.98
C LEU A 71 4.22 -1.39 15.16
N ARG A 72 3.04 -0.80 15.38
CA ARG A 72 2.80 0.11 16.49
C ARG A 72 3.08 -0.56 17.84
N THR A 73 2.52 -1.74 18.08
CA THR A 73 2.76 -2.48 19.33
C THR A 73 4.25 -2.75 19.55
N THR A 74 4.94 -3.23 18.50
CA THR A 74 6.38 -3.47 18.56
C THR A 74 7.20 -2.21 18.89
N LEU A 75 6.83 -1.08 18.33
CA LEU A 75 7.50 0.20 18.57
C LEU A 75 7.15 0.77 19.95
N ALA A 76 5.92 0.61 20.43
CA ALA A 76 5.50 1.00 21.77
C ALA A 76 6.26 0.20 22.84
N ASP A 77 6.40 -1.12 22.68
CA ASP A 77 7.19 -2.00 23.57
C ASP A 77 8.67 -1.57 23.62
N ALA A 78 9.18 -0.97 22.55
CA ALA A 78 10.54 -0.43 22.47
C ALA A 78 10.66 1.04 22.95
N GLY A 79 9.56 1.67 23.38
CA GLY A 79 9.54 3.07 23.83
C GLY A 79 9.42 4.12 22.71
N TYR A 80 9.00 3.73 21.51
CA TYR A 80 8.90 4.60 20.33
C TYR A 80 7.46 4.67 19.76
N ASP A 81 6.45 4.75 20.65
CA ASP A 81 5.02 4.75 20.28
C ASP A 81 4.65 5.86 19.28
N GLY A 82 5.29 7.04 19.33
CA GLY A 82 5.02 8.12 18.39
C GLY A 82 5.23 7.72 16.92
N TRP A 83 6.28 6.94 16.62
CA TRP A 83 6.50 6.39 15.27
C TRP A 83 5.46 5.33 14.91
N GLY A 84 5.05 4.54 15.88
CA GLY A 84 3.97 3.57 15.71
C GLY A 84 2.64 4.24 15.41
N ALA A 85 2.31 5.32 16.13
CA ALA A 85 1.11 6.12 15.88
C ALA A 85 1.11 6.75 14.47
N ALA A 86 2.26 7.31 14.04
CA ALA A 86 2.43 7.85 12.69
C ALA A 86 2.26 6.78 11.61
N ALA A 87 2.79 5.57 11.81
CA ALA A 87 2.59 4.43 10.91
C ALA A 87 1.11 4.04 10.81
N THR A 88 0.40 4.00 11.95
CA THR A 88 -1.04 3.69 11.98
C THR A 88 -1.87 4.74 11.24
N ALA A 89 -1.61 6.03 11.48
CA ALA A 89 -2.30 7.13 10.79
C ALA A 89 -2.05 7.09 9.28
N SER A 90 -0.79 6.86 8.86
CA SER A 90 -0.42 6.74 7.46
C SER A 90 -1.07 5.53 6.78
N SER A 91 -1.13 4.40 7.47
CA SER A 91 -1.82 3.19 6.98
C SER A 91 -3.32 3.45 6.80
N ALA A 92 -3.96 4.16 7.73
CA ALA A 92 -5.36 4.55 7.60
C ALA A 92 -5.59 5.47 6.39
N ALA A 93 -4.69 6.44 6.15
CA ALA A 93 -4.78 7.32 4.99
C ALA A 93 -4.58 6.55 3.66
N VAL A 94 -3.62 5.62 3.59
CA VAL A 94 -3.46 4.72 2.44
C VAL A 94 -4.72 3.88 2.24
N GLY A 95 -5.27 3.33 3.32
CA GLY A 95 -6.48 2.51 3.28
C GLY A 95 -7.70 3.30 2.79
N ALA A 96 -7.88 4.53 3.27
CA ALA A 96 -8.97 5.40 2.83
C ALA A 96 -8.90 5.68 1.32
N LEU A 97 -7.72 6.06 0.81
CA LEU A 97 -7.53 6.28 -0.62
C LEU A 97 -7.73 4.99 -1.44
N ALA A 98 -7.28 3.84 -0.93
CA ALA A 98 -7.50 2.57 -1.59
C ALA A 98 -9.00 2.20 -1.65
N PHE A 99 -9.78 2.45 -0.60
CA PHE A 99 -11.23 2.25 -0.63
C PHE A 99 -11.93 3.20 -1.60
N VAL A 100 -11.45 4.45 -1.74
CA VAL A 100 -11.93 5.38 -2.77
C VAL A 100 -11.65 4.80 -4.17
N LEU A 101 -10.45 4.28 -4.42
CA LEU A 101 -10.10 3.64 -5.69
C LEU A 101 -10.97 2.41 -5.98
N ILE A 102 -11.21 1.57 -4.99
CA ILE A 102 -12.11 0.40 -5.10
C ILE A 102 -13.54 0.86 -5.42
N ALA A 103 -14.03 1.90 -4.75
CA ALA A 103 -15.36 2.45 -4.98
C ALA A 103 -15.51 3.03 -6.39
N ILE A 104 -14.49 3.76 -6.89
CA ILE A 104 -14.46 4.28 -8.26
C ILE A 104 -14.47 3.11 -9.26
N GLY A 105 -13.61 2.10 -9.07
CA GLY A 105 -13.57 0.92 -9.92
C GLY A 105 -14.92 0.18 -9.95
N ALA A 106 -15.56 0.00 -8.80
CA ALA A 106 -16.89 -0.57 -8.72
C ALA A 106 -17.94 0.31 -9.44
N ALA A 107 -17.92 1.63 -9.23
CA ALA A 107 -18.85 2.55 -9.89
C ALA A 107 -18.73 2.49 -11.42
N LEU A 108 -17.52 2.40 -11.96
CA LEU A 108 -17.26 2.28 -13.39
C LEU A 108 -17.82 0.98 -14.01
N THR A 109 -18.09 -0.06 -13.22
CA THR A 109 -18.76 -1.26 -13.72
C THR A 109 -20.27 -1.06 -13.94
N TYR A 110 -20.82 0.08 -13.49
CA TYR A 110 -22.25 0.44 -13.65
C TYR A 110 -22.45 1.76 -14.40
N SER A 111 -21.40 2.52 -14.66
CA SER A 111 -21.45 3.87 -15.21
C SER A 111 -20.49 4.01 -16.39
N THR A 112 -20.82 4.88 -17.32
CA THR A 112 -19.98 5.27 -18.46
C THR A 112 -19.21 6.56 -18.22
N ALA A 113 -19.15 7.06 -16.98
CA ALA A 113 -18.47 8.30 -16.59
C ALA A 113 -16.94 8.10 -16.63
N ALA A 114 -16.35 8.23 -17.83
CA ALA A 114 -14.92 8.02 -18.07
C ALA A 114 -14.02 8.97 -17.23
N GLU A 115 -14.54 10.12 -16.82
CA GLU A 115 -13.86 11.11 -15.97
C GLU A 115 -13.44 10.50 -14.62
N LEU A 116 -14.18 9.50 -14.12
CA LEU A 116 -13.81 8.78 -12.90
C LEU A 116 -12.49 8.03 -13.03
N ASN A 117 -12.09 7.63 -14.25
CA ASN A 117 -10.78 7.03 -14.51
C ASN A 117 -9.64 8.04 -14.24
N VAL A 118 -9.82 9.30 -14.58
CA VAL A 118 -8.86 10.38 -14.28
C VAL A 118 -8.75 10.59 -12.79
N VAL A 119 -9.90 10.60 -12.07
CA VAL A 119 -9.93 10.71 -10.59
C VAL A 119 -9.20 9.54 -9.94
N ALA A 120 -9.40 8.32 -10.45
CA ALA A 120 -8.70 7.13 -9.94
C ALA A 120 -7.17 7.27 -10.07
N TRP A 121 -6.66 7.66 -11.22
CA TRP A 121 -5.22 7.90 -11.41
C TRP A 121 -4.69 9.01 -10.50
N THR A 122 -5.43 10.11 -10.36
CA THR A 122 -5.09 11.21 -9.45
C THR A 122 -4.99 10.73 -8.00
N CYS A 123 -5.97 9.97 -7.51
CA CYS A 123 -5.92 9.36 -6.18
C CYS A 123 -4.74 8.40 -6.04
N GLY A 124 -4.42 7.65 -7.10
CA GLY A 124 -3.26 6.77 -7.16
C GLY A 124 -1.95 7.51 -6.92
N VAL A 125 -1.74 8.62 -7.63
CA VAL A 125 -0.55 9.50 -7.45
C VAL A 125 -0.50 10.06 -6.04
N LEU A 126 -1.59 10.65 -5.55
CA LEU A 126 -1.65 11.26 -4.22
C LEU A 126 -1.44 10.23 -3.10
N SER A 127 -1.80 8.97 -3.31
CA SER A 127 -1.55 7.89 -2.33
C SER A 127 -0.06 7.65 -2.08
N SER A 128 0.85 8.17 -2.91
CA SER A 128 2.29 8.08 -2.73
C SER A 128 2.76 8.79 -1.46
N PHE A 129 2.15 9.91 -1.06
CA PHE A 129 2.52 10.64 0.15
C PHE A 129 2.25 9.83 1.43
N PRO A 130 1.04 9.34 1.72
CA PRO A 130 0.83 8.54 2.91
C PRO A 130 1.57 7.20 2.87
N ARG A 131 1.84 6.62 1.69
CA ARG A 131 2.74 5.44 1.56
C ARG A 131 4.17 5.78 1.95
N ALA A 132 4.71 6.90 1.47
CA ALA A 132 6.04 7.37 1.87
C ALA A 132 6.12 7.62 3.37
N MET A 133 5.08 8.21 3.98
CA MET A 133 5.01 8.42 5.43
C MET A 133 4.95 7.11 6.22
N LEU A 134 4.23 6.10 5.75
CA LEU A 134 4.22 4.77 6.36
C LEU A 134 5.61 4.12 6.34
N ILE A 135 6.31 4.21 5.21
CA ILE A 135 7.68 3.70 5.05
C ILE A 135 8.65 4.47 5.97
N MET A 136 8.54 5.81 6.01
CA MET A 136 9.36 6.66 6.87
C MET A 136 9.17 6.29 8.35
N SER A 137 7.91 6.22 8.80
CA SER A 137 7.59 5.91 10.20
C SER A 137 8.12 4.53 10.61
N SER A 138 7.99 3.53 9.75
CA SER A 138 8.53 2.20 10.00
C SER A 138 10.06 2.18 9.98
N ALA A 139 10.72 2.84 9.02
CA ALA A 139 12.17 2.89 8.92
C ALA A 139 12.81 3.57 10.13
N PHE A 140 12.35 4.78 10.47
CA PHE A 140 12.89 5.54 11.62
C PHE A 140 12.56 4.85 12.94
N GLY A 141 11.32 4.39 13.14
CA GLY A 141 10.92 3.69 14.36
C GLY A 141 11.75 2.43 14.60
N LEU A 142 11.87 1.55 13.61
CA LEU A 142 12.63 0.31 13.73
C LEU A 142 14.14 0.56 13.87
N TRP A 143 14.69 1.59 13.23
CA TRP A 143 16.08 1.97 13.38
C TRP A 143 16.36 2.49 14.79
N ARG A 144 15.54 3.39 15.33
CA ARG A 144 15.64 3.89 16.71
C ARG A 144 15.50 2.76 17.73
N ALA A 145 14.63 1.81 17.47
CA ALA A 145 14.46 0.60 18.28
C ALA A 145 15.61 -0.43 18.11
N LYS A 146 16.60 -0.14 17.26
CA LYS A 146 17.74 -1.04 16.92
C LYS A 146 17.31 -2.41 16.35
N LEU A 147 16.14 -2.46 15.76
CA LEU A 147 15.61 -3.67 15.13
C LEU A 147 16.08 -3.85 13.68
N ILE A 148 16.59 -2.79 13.04
CA ILE A 148 17.16 -2.83 11.69
C ILE A 148 18.57 -2.23 11.68
N SER A 149 19.38 -2.64 10.69
CA SER A 149 20.72 -2.11 10.48
C SER A 149 20.69 -0.74 9.83
N ASN A 150 21.84 0.01 9.92
CA ASN A 150 21.98 1.29 9.23
C ASN A 150 21.80 1.16 7.70
N ALA A 151 22.30 0.08 7.09
CA ALA A 151 22.11 -0.15 5.66
C ALA A 151 20.63 -0.30 5.28
N LEU A 152 19.84 -1.03 6.09
CA LEU A 152 18.41 -1.18 5.85
C LEU A 152 17.65 0.12 6.09
N PHE A 153 18.06 0.90 7.11
CA PHE A 153 17.54 2.24 7.34
C PHE A 153 17.77 3.16 6.13
N THR A 154 19.02 3.21 5.60
CA THR A 154 19.35 4.00 4.41
C THR A 154 18.53 3.59 3.20
N ALA A 155 18.34 2.27 2.99
CA ALA A 155 17.46 1.77 1.93
C ALA A 155 16.01 2.24 2.14
N GLY A 156 15.49 2.22 3.36
CA GLY A 156 14.18 2.76 3.71
C GLY A 156 14.06 4.25 3.38
N VAL A 157 15.04 5.06 3.74
CA VAL A 157 15.08 6.49 3.41
C VAL A 157 15.06 6.70 1.89
N ALA A 158 15.82 5.91 1.13
CA ALA A 158 15.79 5.99 -0.33
C ALA A 158 14.38 5.69 -0.89
N VAL A 159 13.71 4.67 -0.37
CA VAL A 159 12.32 4.37 -0.76
C VAL A 159 11.35 5.49 -0.38
N VAL A 160 11.56 6.16 0.76
CA VAL A 160 10.77 7.35 1.15
C VAL A 160 10.94 8.47 0.14
N ILE A 161 12.17 8.79 -0.24
CA ILE A 161 12.45 9.85 -1.23
C ILE A 161 11.77 9.51 -2.56
N LEU A 162 11.93 8.29 -3.05
CA LEU A 162 11.25 7.82 -4.25
C LEU A 162 9.72 7.88 -4.09
N GLY A 163 9.19 7.54 -2.91
CA GLY A 163 7.77 7.65 -2.61
C GLY A 163 7.24 9.08 -2.70
N VAL A 164 7.95 10.04 -2.13
CA VAL A 164 7.59 11.48 -2.21
C VAL A 164 7.65 11.96 -3.66
N LEU A 165 8.71 11.59 -4.40
CA LEU A 165 8.81 11.88 -5.83
C LEU A 165 7.66 11.25 -6.63
N GLY A 166 7.10 10.12 -6.19
CA GLY A 166 5.91 9.53 -6.79
C GLY A 166 4.67 10.44 -6.77
N GLY A 167 4.57 11.33 -5.78
CA GLY A 167 3.52 12.34 -5.71
C GLY A 167 3.67 13.48 -6.71
N THR A 168 4.77 13.53 -7.46
CA THR A 168 5.04 14.56 -8.49
C THR A 168 4.91 14.02 -9.92
N THR A 169 4.33 12.85 -10.11
CA THR A 169 4.17 12.22 -11.43
C THR A 169 2.97 12.78 -12.18
N TRP A 170 3.13 13.99 -12.74
CA TRP A 170 2.09 14.74 -13.44
C TRP A 170 2.44 15.05 -14.91
N ALA A 171 3.44 14.39 -15.47
CA ALA A 171 3.77 14.54 -16.89
C ALA A 171 2.63 13.97 -17.77
N HIS A 172 2.42 14.55 -18.95
CA HIS A 172 1.40 14.06 -19.88
C HIS A 172 1.70 12.67 -20.41
N GLU A 173 3.00 12.33 -20.54
CA GLU A 173 3.46 11.08 -21.14
C GLU A 173 4.76 10.58 -20.51
N GLY A 174 5.08 9.31 -20.78
CA GLY A 174 6.36 8.70 -20.44
C GLY A 174 6.43 8.15 -19.02
N LEU A 175 7.66 7.98 -18.53
CA LEU A 175 7.93 7.36 -17.23
C LEU A 175 7.28 8.12 -16.06
N TRP A 176 7.19 9.44 -16.18
CA TRP A 176 6.73 10.36 -15.12
C TRP A 176 5.25 10.75 -15.27
N ALA A 177 4.51 10.05 -16.12
CA ALA A 177 3.05 10.19 -16.19
C ALA A 177 2.37 9.51 -15.01
N PRO A 178 1.15 9.90 -14.62
CA PRO A 178 0.37 9.23 -13.58
C PRO A 178 0.20 7.73 -13.83
N ASP A 179 0.02 7.36 -15.11
CA ASP A 179 -0.07 5.98 -15.60
C ASP A 179 1.25 5.43 -16.15
N GLY A 180 2.36 6.13 -15.93
CA GLY A 180 3.70 5.72 -16.35
C GLY A 180 4.26 4.56 -15.51
N ALA A 181 5.34 3.94 -15.99
CA ALA A 181 5.94 2.78 -15.33
C ALA A 181 6.43 3.09 -13.90
N TYR A 182 6.77 4.34 -13.59
CA TYR A 182 7.17 4.74 -12.25
C TYR A 182 6.04 4.54 -11.23
N SER A 183 4.87 5.07 -11.52
CA SER A 183 3.69 5.01 -10.64
C SER A 183 3.03 3.63 -10.66
N ARG A 184 3.00 2.96 -11.82
CA ARG A 184 2.34 1.65 -12.00
C ARG A 184 3.15 0.48 -11.47
N LEU A 185 4.47 0.53 -11.55
CA LEU A 185 5.33 -0.63 -11.28
C LEU A 185 6.41 -0.33 -10.25
N ILE A 186 7.26 0.67 -10.48
CA ILE A 186 8.47 0.87 -9.66
C ILE A 186 8.06 1.18 -8.21
N LEU A 187 7.25 2.18 -7.99
CA LEU A 187 6.86 2.61 -6.65
C LEU A 187 6.03 1.57 -5.88
N PRO A 188 5.00 0.92 -6.46
CA PRO A 188 4.30 -0.17 -5.80
C PRO A 188 5.24 -1.33 -5.41
N VAL A 189 6.11 -1.78 -6.32
CA VAL A 189 7.05 -2.88 -6.03
C VAL A 189 7.98 -2.54 -4.88
N LEU A 190 8.58 -1.33 -4.87
CA LEU A 190 9.44 -0.89 -3.76
C LEU A 190 8.67 -0.84 -2.44
N SER A 191 7.44 -0.37 -2.44
CA SER A 191 6.58 -0.32 -1.25
C SER A 191 6.25 -1.73 -0.73
N LEU A 192 5.89 -2.66 -1.62
CA LEU A 192 5.59 -4.05 -1.25
C LEU A 192 6.83 -4.77 -0.71
N VAL A 193 7.99 -4.59 -1.34
CA VAL A 193 9.26 -5.14 -0.85
C VAL A 193 9.58 -4.60 0.53
N TRP A 194 9.37 -3.30 0.78
CA TRP A 194 9.59 -2.72 2.10
C TRP A 194 8.66 -3.33 3.15
N VAL A 195 7.38 -3.50 2.85
CA VAL A 195 6.43 -4.16 3.78
C VAL A 195 6.86 -5.59 4.09
N LEU A 196 7.34 -6.37 3.10
CA LEU A 196 7.87 -7.71 3.33
C LEU A 196 9.09 -7.71 4.25
N VAL A 197 10.02 -6.79 4.04
CA VAL A 197 11.22 -6.64 4.88
C VAL A 197 10.82 -6.33 6.32
N VAL A 198 9.93 -5.37 6.54
CA VAL A 198 9.43 -5.02 7.87
C VAL A 198 8.68 -6.19 8.50
N SER A 199 7.82 -6.89 7.75
CA SER A 199 7.12 -8.08 8.24
C SER A 199 8.08 -9.16 8.71
N ARG A 200 9.17 -9.39 7.98
CA ARG A 200 10.22 -10.31 8.41
C ARG A 200 10.88 -9.88 9.71
N VAL A 201 11.16 -8.58 9.88
CA VAL A 201 11.72 -8.04 11.11
C VAL A 201 10.76 -8.26 12.28
N LEU A 202 9.47 -7.97 12.10
CA LEU A 202 8.45 -8.18 13.13
C LEU A 202 8.32 -9.65 13.55
N LEU A 203 8.52 -10.60 12.63
CA LEU A 203 8.45 -12.03 12.91
C LEU A 203 9.70 -12.57 13.59
N THR A 204 10.90 -12.04 13.26
CA THR A 204 12.17 -12.65 13.67
C THR A 204 12.87 -11.93 14.81
N ARG A 205 12.67 -10.61 14.97
CA ARG A 205 13.46 -9.78 15.89
C ARG A 205 12.63 -9.06 16.95
N ALA A 206 11.32 -8.91 16.74
CA ALA A 206 10.48 -8.31 17.76
C ALA A 206 10.37 -9.23 18.98
N PRO A 207 10.57 -8.71 20.21
CA PRO A 207 10.36 -9.50 21.42
C PRO A 207 8.93 -10.05 21.44
N ALA A 208 8.76 -11.26 21.97
CA ALA A 208 7.42 -11.78 22.23
C ALA A 208 6.72 -10.79 23.18
N THR A 209 5.56 -10.26 22.78
CA THR A 209 4.75 -9.42 23.66
C THR A 209 4.54 -10.16 24.98
N ARG A 210 4.90 -9.53 26.10
CA ARG A 210 4.62 -10.10 27.42
C ARG A 210 3.11 -10.31 27.48
N ALA A 211 2.70 -11.57 27.55
CA ALA A 211 1.29 -11.93 27.72
C ALA A 211 0.84 -11.41 29.10
N GLY A 212 0.34 -10.19 29.10
CA GLY A 212 -0.24 -9.52 30.25
C GLY A 212 -1.69 -9.14 29.91
N TRP A 213 -2.54 -10.17 29.80
CA TRP A 213 -4.00 -10.04 29.80
C TRP A 213 -4.58 -11.11 30.72
#